data_09a7965a23c5cbd88ca3117897aa7448
#
_entry.id   09a7965a23c5cbd88ca3117897aa7448
#
_cell.length_a   1.000
_cell.length_b   1.000
_cell.length_c   1.000
_cell.angle_alpha   90.00
_cell.angle_beta   90.00
_cell.angle_gamma   90.00
#
_symmetry.space_group_name_H-M   'P 1'
#
loop_
_entity.id
_entity.type
_entity.pdbx_description
1 polymer ?
#
loop_
_entity_poly.entity_id
_entity_poly.type
_entity_poly.pdbx_seq_one_letter_code
_entity_poly.pdbx_strand_id
1 'polypeptide(L)'
;DSSMCNGAEISLTKGWNHTEYHSTLIKNYTDHINYVADAGYKNLICFSGSRDGMDDETGLKNCVDGLKQIIGFAEKRGVMIQMELLNSKIDHKDYMCDRSVWGVELCKRLGSENFKLLYDIYHMQIDEGDVIRTIKNNHQYYGHYHTAGVPGRHEIDDTQELFYPAIIKAISDSGFKGYLAQEFIPTGKEKEDKIKALKKAVKICDI
;
A
#
# COMPACT_ATOMS: atom_id res chain seq x y z
N ASP A 1 11.09 13.53 -7.51
CA ASP A 1 10.91 12.07 -7.69
C ASP A 1 9.53 11.67 -7.18
N SER A 2 8.88 10.72 -7.83
CA SER A 2 7.65 10.09 -7.32
C SER A 2 8.00 8.84 -6.52
N SER A 3 7.52 8.75 -5.29
CA SER A 3 7.70 7.56 -4.46
C SER A 3 6.70 6.45 -4.83
N MET A 4 5.51 6.83 -5.29
CA MET A 4 4.44 5.95 -5.73
C MET A 4 3.64 6.61 -6.86
N CYS A 5 3.26 5.85 -7.88
CA CYS A 5 2.37 6.29 -8.96
C CYS A 5 0.97 5.70 -8.77
N ASN A 6 -0.06 6.48 -9.10
CA ASN A 6 -1.44 6.03 -9.02
C ASN A 6 -1.74 4.86 -9.97
N GLY A 7 -2.59 3.96 -9.50
CA GLY A 7 -3.15 2.88 -10.30
C GLY A 7 -4.32 3.31 -11.17
N ALA A 8 -4.99 2.33 -11.77
CA ALA A 8 -6.17 2.58 -12.58
C ALA A 8 -7.36 3.02 -11.69
N GLU A 9 -8.13 4.00 -12.17
CA GLU A 9 -9.22 4.64 -11.43
C GLU A 9 -10.26 3.67 -10.84
N ILE A 10 -10.57 2.59 -11.55
CA ILE A 10 -11.61 1.65 -11.11
C ILE A 10 -11.16 0.65 -10.05
N SER A 11 -9.87 0.54 -9.77
CA SER A 11 -9.31 -0.59 -9.02
C SER A 11 -9.57 -0.57 -7.52
N LEU A 12 -9.98 0.55 -6.91
CA LEU A 12 -10.20 0.63 -5.46
C LEU A 12 -11.34 -0.30 -4.99
N THR A 13 -12.50 -0.24 -5.63
CA THR A 13 -13.66 -1.08 -5.31
C THR A 13 -13.87 -2.19 -6.33
N LYS A 14 -13.64 -1.91 -7.61
CA LYS A 14 -13.74 -2.84 -8.75
C LYS A 14 -12.33 -3.34 -9.09
N GLY A 15 -11.76 -4.10 -8.19
CA GLY A 15 -10.35 -4.46 -8.23
C GLY A 15 -10.09 -5.87 -8.76
N TRP A 16 -8.88 -6.34 -8.47
CA TRP A 16 -8.36 -7.60 -9.00
C TRP A 16 -9.07 -8.85 -8.48
N ASN A 17 -9.85 -8.77 -7.40
CA ASN A 17 -10.67 -9.85 -6.89
C ASN A 17 -11.90 -10.16 -7.76
N HIS A 18 -12.29 -9.24 -8.66
CA HIS A 18 -13.43 -9.36 -9.55
C HIS A 18 -13.01 -9.68 -10.99
N THR A 19 -13.24 -10.91 -11.43
CA THR A 19 -12.77 -11.39 -12.75
C THR A 19 -13.40 -10.65 -13.93
N GLU A 20 -14.61 -10.12 -13.77
CA GLU A 20 -15.30 -9.33 -14.80
C GLU A 20 -14.59 -8.03 -15.15
N TYR A 21 -13.74 -7.51 -14.24
CA TYR A 21 -12.95 -6.30 -14.50
C TYR A 21 -11.54 -6.60 -15.02
N HIS A 22 -11.09 -7.85 -15.06
CA HIS A 22 -9.73 -8.21 -15.44
C HIS A 22 -9.33 -7.67 -16.82
N SER A 23 -10.19 -7.78 -17.83
CA SER A 23 -9.86 -7.29 -19.19
C SER A 23 -9.58 -5.79 -19.20
N THR A 24 -10.36 -5.00 -18.46
CA THR A 24 -10.18 -3.55 -18.32
C THR A 24 -8.95 -3.23 -17.47
N LEU A 25 -8.78 -3.91 -16.34
CA LEU A 25 -7.62 -3.71 -15.47
C LEU A 25 -6.31 -4.06 -16.17
N ILE A 26 -6.25 -5.19 -16.87
CA ILE A 26 -5.05 -5.62 -17.61
C ILE A 26 -4.65 -4.55 -18.61
N LYS A 27 -5.62 -4.05 -19.40
CA LYS A 27 -5.34 -2.99 -20.38
C LYS A 27 -4.81 -1.73 -19.68
N ASN A 28 -5.53 -1.23 -18.67
CA ASN A 28 -5.20 0.01 -17.96
C ASN A 28 -3.86 -0.09 -17.24
N TYR A 29 -3.59 -1.19 -16.54
CA TYR A 29 -2.31 -1.38 -15.85
C TYR A 29 -1.15 -1.58 -16.81
N THR A 30 -1.36 -2.20 -17.97
CA THR A 30 -0.33 -2.28 -19.03
C THR A 30 0.05 -0.88 -19.51
N ASP A 31 -0.93 0.00 -19.75
CA ASP A 31 -0.68 1.40 -20.12
C ASP A 31 0.05 2.16 -18.99
N HIS A 32 -0.40 2.00 -17.71
CA HIS A 32 0.23 2.66 -16.56
C HIS A 32 1.65 2.17 -16.29
N ILE A 33 1.93 0.87 -16.46
CA ILE A 33 3.30 0.33 -16.37
C ILE A 33 4.22 1.03 -17.38
N ASN A 34 3.75 1.25 -18.61
CA ASN A 34 4.52 1.99 -19.62
C ASN A 34 4.74 3.44 -19.17
N TYR A 35 3.69 4.16 -18.75
CA TYR A 35 3.82 5.55 -18.29
C TYR A 35 4.80 5.71 -17.12
N VAL A 36 4.71 4.81 -16.13
CA VAL A 36 5.61 4.79 -14.98
C VAL A 36 7.05 4.57 -15.39
N ALA A 37 7.29 3.56 -16.23
CA ALA A 37 8.63 3.22 -16.71
C ALA A 37 9.22 4.33 -17.60
N ASP A 38 8.44 4.87 -18.54
CA ASP A 38 8.88 5.92 -19.47
C ASP A 38 9.17 7.24 -18.73
N ALA A 39 8.48 7.51 -17.62
CA ALA A 39 8.76 8.63 -16.73
C ALA A 39 9.97 8.39 -15.81
N GLY A 40 10.58 7.19 -15.82
CA GLY A 40 11.71 6.84 -14.96
C GLY A 40 11.32 6.48 -13.52
N TYR A 41 10.04 6.25 -13.25
CA TYR A 41 9.54 5.81 -11.94
C TYR A 41 9.45 4.28 -11.85
N LYS A 42 9.26 3.77 -10.62
CA LYS A 42 9.36 2.32 -10.38
C LYS A 42 8.16 1.71 -9.63
N ASN A 43 7.36 2.51 -8.94
CA ASN A 43 6.32 2.00 -8.07
C ASN A 43 4.94 2.36 -8.61
N LEU A 44 4.07 1.36 -8.74
CA LEU A 44 2.70 1.50 -9.22
C LEU A 44 1.74 0.81 -8.24
N ILE A 45 0.83 1.59 -7.65
CA ILE A 45 -0.16 1.08 -6.69
C ILE A 45 -1.27 0.30 -7.39
N CYS A 46 -1.78 -0.73 -6.72
CA CYS A 46 -3.01 -1.42 -7.11
C CYS A 46 -3.86 -1.77 -5.88
N PHE A 47 -5.11 -2.18 -6.13
CA PHE A 47 -6.08 -2.47 -5.10
C PHE A 47 -6.78 -3.81 -5.36
N SER A 48 -7.12 -4.51 -4.28
CA SER A 48 -7.83 -5.80 -4.39
C SER A 48 -9.25 -5.66 -4.92
N GLY A 49 -9.94 -4.62 -4.51
CA GLY A 49 -11.38 -4.43 -4.70
C GLY A 49 -12.20 -4.76 -3.45
N SER A 50 -13.49 -4.47 -3.50
CA SER A 50 -14.45 -4.83 -2.46
C SER A 50 -14.75 -6.32 -2.46
N ARG A 51 -15.15 -6.88 -1.31
CA ARG A 51 -15.51 -8.31 -1.19
C ARG A 51 -16.79 -8.65 -1.92
N ASP A 52 -17.81 -7.81 -1.78
CA ASP A 52 -19.16 -8.04 -2.31
C ASP A 52 -19.68 -9.45 -1.97
N GLY A 53 -19.42 -9.90 -0.73
CA GLY A 53 -19.76 -11.21 -0.22
C GLY A 53 -18.81 -12.35 -0.64
N MET A 54 -17.75 -12.08 -1.35
CA MET A 54 -16.73 -13.06 -1.76
C MET A 54 -15.88 -13.52 -0.57
N ASP A 55 -15.57 -14.80 -0.50
CA ASP A 55 -14.67 -15.35 0.50
C ASP A 55 -13.19 -15.06 0.15
N ASP A 56 -12.32 -15.19 1.16
CA ASP A 56 -10.90 -14.88 1.05
C ASP A 56 -10.17 -15.71 -0.01
N GLU A 57 -10.48 -17.00 -0.11
CA GLU A 57 -9.79 -17.90 -1.05
C GLU A 57 -10.17 -17.62 -2.50
N THR A 58 -11.46 -17.39 -2.75
CA THR A 58 -11.96 -16.98 -4.07
C THR A 58 -11.33 -15.65 -4.49
N GLY A 59 -11.28 -14.66 -3.59
CA GLY A 59 -10.65 -13.37 -3.86
C GLY A 59 -9.15 -13.47 -4.14
N LEU A 60 -8.41 -14.26 -3.35
CA LEU A 60 -6.99 -14.56 -3.58
C LEU A 60 -6.78 -15.16 -4.96
N LYS A 61 -7.53 -16.21 -5.29
CA LYS A 61 -7.43 -16.88 -6.58
C LYS A 61 -7.66 -15.89 -7.73
N ASN A 62 -8.72 -15.12 -7.66
CA ASN A 62 -9.05 -14.13 -8.70
C ASN A 62 -7.94 -13.07 -8.86
N CYS A 63 -7.43 -12.52 -7.74
CA CYS A 63 -6.31 -11.59 -7.78
C CYS A 63 -5.06 -12.21 -8.43
N VAL A 64 -4.72 -13.45 -8.09
CA VAL A 64 -3.59 -14.16 -8.70
C VAL A 64 -3.79 -14.34 -10.20
N ASP A 65 -4.97 -14.78 -10.62
CA ASP A 65 -5.29 -15.03 -12.03
C ASP A 65 -5.20 -13.74 -12.88
N GLY A 66 -5.65 -12.61 -12.34
CA GLY A 66 -5.58 -11.32 -13.01
C GLY A 66 -4.16 -10.74 -13.04
N LEU A 67 -3.51 -10.66 -11.87
CA LEU A 67 -2.19 -10.05 -11.74
C LEU A 67 -1.10 -10.82 -12.50
N LYS A 68 -1.17 -12.14 -12.58
CA LYS A 68 -0.23 -12.96 -13.38
C LYS A 68 -0.18 -12.55 -14.87
N GLN A 69 -1.23 -11.94 -15.38
CA GLN A 69 -1.27 -11.51 -16.78
C GLN A 69 -0.45 -10.25 -17.06
N ILE A 70 -0.15 -9.44 -16.02
CA ILE A 70 0.60 -8.19 -16.16
C ILE A 70 1.98 -8.23 -15.49
N ILE A 71 2.19 -9.11 -14.51
CA ILE A 71 3.41 -9.09 -13.68
C ILE A 71 4.68 -9.31 -14.50
N GLY A 72 4.69 -10.25 -15.45
CA GLY A 72 5.83 -10.47 -16.34
C GLY A 72 6.13 -9.29 -17.27
N PHE A 73 5.13 -8.46 -17.57
CA PHE A 73 5.33 -7.22 -18.28
C PHE A 73 5.92 -6.15 -17.37
N ALA A 74 5.43 -6.02 -16.12
CA ALA A 74 5.98 -5.11 -15.13
C ALA A 74 7.46 -5.43 -14.84
N GLU A 75 7.82 -6.71 -14.70
CA GLU A 75 9.21 -7.18 -14.54
C GLU A 75 10.11 -6.68 -15.69
N LYS A 76 9.68 -6.87 -16.94
CA LYS A 76 10.43 -6.42 -18.13
C LYS A 76 10.62 -4.91 -18.18
N ARG A 77 9.67 -4.16 -17.65
CA ARG A 77 9.71 -2.69 -17.59
C ARG A 77 10.40 -2.14 -16.33
N GLY A 78 10.78 -3.01 -15.38
CA GLY A 78 11.40 -2.62 -14.11
C GLY A 78 10.45 -1.86 -13.18
N VAL A 79 9.14 -2.13 -13.29
CA VAL A 79 8.09 -1.53 -12.46
C VAL A 79 7.65 -2.53 -11.39
N MET A 80 7.57 -2.11 -10.15
CA MET A 80 7.02 -2.86 -9.02
C MET A 80 5.56 -2.51 -8.85
N ILE A 81 4.68 -3.51 -8.91
CA ILE A 81 3.26 -3.35 -8.60
C ILE A 81 3.10 -3.58 -7.09
N GLN A 82 2.38 -2.69 -6.42
CA GLN A 82 2.20 -2.75 -4.98
C GLN A 82 0.73 -2.65 -4.61
N MET A 83 0.22 -3.73 -3.99
CA MET A 83 -1.16 -3.74 -3.50
C MET A 83 -1.22 -3.10 -2.12
N GLU A 84 -2.06 -2.09 -1.98
CA GLU A 84 -2.22 -1.40 -0.71
C GLU A 84 -3.10 -2.20 0.26
N LEU A 85 -2.63 -2.29 1.49
CA LEU A 85 -3.39 -2.77 2.65
C LEU A 85 -4.22 -1.61 3.21
N LEU A 86 -5.55 -1.72 3.12
CA LEU A 86 -6.49 -0.70 3.59
C LEU A 86 -7.38 -1.25 4.71
N ASN A 87 -7.76 -0.41 5.68
CA ASN A 87 -8.67 -0.84 6.73
C ASN A 87 -10.12 -0.95 6.23
N SER A 88 -10.76 -2.07 6.56
CA SER A 88 -12.19 -2.29 6.28
C SER A 88 -13.11 -1.85 7.42
N LYS A 89 -12.57 -1.63 8.62
CA LYS A 89 -13.35 -1.24 9.80
C LYS A 89 -13.96 0.16 9.71
N ILE A 90 -13.22 1.13 9.19
CA ILE A 90 -13.58 2.55 9.24
C ILE A 90 -13.69 3.16 7.84
N ASP A 91 -12.57 3.16 7.05
CA ASP A 91 -12.45 4.02 5.87
C ASP A 91 -12.89 3.35 4.57
N HIS A 92 -12.57 2.06 4.39
CA HIS A 92 -12.79 1.31 3.15
C HIS A 92 -13.63 0.06 3.40
N LYS A 93 -14.85 0.26 3.88
CA LYS A 93 -15.76 -0.87 4.18
C LYS A 93 -15.79 -1.87 3.04
N ASP A 94 -15.74 -3.16 3.42
CA ASP A 94 -15.78 -4.27 2.51
C ASP A 94 -14.53 -4.45 1.62
N TYR A 95 -13.46 -3.67 1.81
CA TYR A 95 -12.21 -3.88 1.07
C TYR A 95 -11.60 -5.25 1.39
N MET A 96 -11.07 -5.96 0.36
CA MET A 96 -10.66 -7.34 0.54
C MET A 96 -9.26 -7.49 1.14
N CYS A 97 -8.27 -6.74 0.68
CA CYS A 97 -6.90 -6.81 1.20
C CYS A 97 -6.75 -5.97 2.48
N ASP A 98 -7.52 -6.30 3.50
CA ASP A 98 -7.60 -5.57 4.77
C ASP A 98 -6.71 -6.17 5.88
N ARG A 99 -5.94 -7.23 5.56
CA ARG A 99 -5.07 -7.94 6.50
C ARG A 99 -3.74 -8.32 5.89
N SER A 100 -2.67 -8.15 6.69
CA SER A 100 -1.31 -8.52 6.27
C SER A 100 -1.20 -9.99 5.87
N VAL A 101 -1.86 -10.90 6.60
CA VAL A 101 -1.80 -12.34 6.29
C VAL A 101 -2.36 -12.65 4.90
N TRP A 102 -3.44 -12.00 4.51
CA TRP A 102 -4.05 -12.17 3.18
C TRP A 102 -3.14 -11.61 2.07
N GLY A 103 -2.60 -10.40 2.26
CA GLY A 103 -1.70 -9.79 1.30
C GLY A 103 -0.39 -10.58 1.12
N VAL A 104 0.19 -11.06 2.22
CA VAL A 104 1.39 -11.92 2.20
C VAL A 104 1.13 -13.22 1.43
N GLU A 105 -0.03 -13.84 1.62
CA GLU A 105 -0.40 -15.04 0.86
C GLU A 105 -0.53 -14.74 -0.63
N LEU A 106 -1.08 -13.58 -1.00
CA LEU A 106 -1.13 -13.13 -2.40
C LEU A 106 0.29 -13.01 -2.99
N CYS A 107 1.23 -12.38 -2.27
CA CYS A 107 2.63 -12.28 -2.72
C CYS A 107 3.25 -13.66 -2.95
N LYS A 108 3.04 -14.60 -2.04
CA LYS A 108 3.55 -15.98 -2.17
C LYS A 108 3.01 -16.70 -3.39
N ARG A 109 1.71 -16.58 -3.66
CA ARG A 109 1.06 -17.21 -4.82
C ARG A 109 1.47 -16.61 -6.16
N LEU A 110 1.76 -15.30 -6.18
CA LEU A 110 2.30 -14.63 -7.36
C LEU A 110 3.76 -14.98 -7.61
N GLY A 111 4.58 -15.11 -6.56
CA GLY A 111 5.95 -15.57 -6.64
C GLY A 111 6.89 -14.63 -7.40
N SER A 112 6.59 -13.33 -7.46
CA SER A 112 7.36 -12.33 -8.19
C SER A 112 7.95 -11.29 -7.24
N GLU A 113 9.21 -10.94 -7.44
CA GLU A 113 9.85 -9.83 -6.71
C GLU A 113 9.34 -8.46 -7.16
N ASN A 114 8.68 -8.38 -8.30
CA ASN A 114 8.05 -7.14 -8.79
C ASN A 114 6.59 -6.98 -8.34
N PHE A 115 6.14 -7.82 -7.41
CA PHE A 115 4.89 -7.62 -6.71
C PHE A 115 5.14 -7.62 -5.20
N LYS A 116 4.78 -6.53 -4.55
CA LYS A 116 4.88 -6.35 -3.09
C LYS A 116 3.58 -5.75 -2.54
N LEU A 117 3.55 -5.55 -1.24
CA LEU A 117 2.49 -4.82 -0.56
C LEU A 117 2.97 -3.40 -0.25
N LEU A 118 2.06 -2.46 -0.34
CA LEU A 118 2.16 -1.18 0.33
C LEU A 118 1.56 -1.35 1.72
N TYR A 119 2.40 -1.23 2.76
CA TYR A 119 1.97 -1.31 4.15
C TYR A 119 1.64 0.09 4.66
N ASP A 120 0.36 0.43 4.69
CA ASP A 120 -0.09 1.66 5.33
C ASP A 120 -0.24 1.43 6.84
N ILE A 121 0.62 2.09 7.62
CA ILE A 121 0.70 1.95 9.07
C ILE A 121 -0.61 2.41 9.73
N TYR A 122 -1.23 3.46 9.22
CA TYR A 122 -2.52 3.94 9.71
C TYR A 122 -3.62 2.89 9.54
N HIS A 123 -3.73 2.34 8.34
CA HIS A 123 -4.76 1.33 8.04
C HIS A 123 -4.55 0.06 8.86
N MET A 124 -3.32 -0.41 8.96
CA MET A 124 -3.03 -1.67 9.66
C MET A 124 -3.09 -1.53 11.18
N GLN A 125 -2.83 -0.35 11.73
CA GLN A 125 -3.10 -0.11 13.15
C GLN A 125 -4.59 -0.28 13.47
N ILE A 126 -5.47 0.22 12.61
CA ILE A 126 -6.92 0.14 12.80
C ILE A 126 -7.42 -1.31 12.71
N ASP A 127 -6.97 -2.08 11.73
CA ASP A 127 -7.49 -3.44 11.50
C ASP A 127 -6.79 -4.52 12.30
N GLU A 128 -5.48 -4.45 12.46
CA GLU A 128 -4.68 -5.52 13.06
C GLU A 128 -4.01 -5.12 14.37
N GLY A 129 -3.47 -3.88 14.46
CA GLY A 129 -2.56 -3.52 15.54
C GLY A 129 -1.23 -4.26 15.44
N ASP A 130 -0.48 -4.33 16.56
CA ASP A 130 0.81 -5.06 16.66
C ASP A 130 1.79 -4.79 15.49
N VAL A 131 1.81 -3.54 15.02
CA VAL A 131 2.46 -3.08 13.78
C VAL A 131 3.92 -3.50 13.71
N ILE A 132 4.69 -3.31 14.81
CA ILE A 132 6.12 -3.60 14.83
C ILE A 132 6.41 -5.09 14.60
N ARG A 133 5.65 -5.98 15.23
CA ARG A 133 5.82 -7.44 15.06
C ARG A 133 5.43 -7.87 13.65
N THR A 134 4.33 -7.32 13.14
CA THR A 134 3.85 -7.57 11.77
C THR A 134 4.90 -7.15 10.74
N ILE A 135 5.51 -5.97 10.89
CA ILE A 135 6.61 -5.51 10.03
C ILE A 135 7.81 -6.46 10.11
N LYS A 136 8.28 -6.79 11.31
CA LYS A 136 9.45 -7.68 11.49
C LYS A 136 9.25 -9.05 10.85
N ASN A 137 8.05 -9.60 10.92
CA ASN A 137 7.76 -10.94 10.42
C ASN A 137 7.57 -10.98 8.90
N ASN A 138 7.17 -9.86 8.28
CA ASN A 138 6.73 -9.84 6.88
C ASN A 138 7.45 -8.81 6.01
N HIS A 139 8.50 -8.14 6.51
CA HIS A 139 9.18 -7.03 5.82
C HIS A 139 9.59 -7.35 4.38
N GLN A 140 9.94 -8.61 4.08
CA GLN A 140 10.31 -9.05 2.73
C GLN A 140 9.19 -8.91 1.69
N TYR A 141 7.94 -8.80 2.13
CA TYR A 141 6.78 -8.60 1.28
C TYR A 141 6.35 -7.14 1.14
N TYR A 142 6.96 -6.22 1.91
CA TYR A 142 6.61 -4.80 1.88
C TYR A 142 7.58 -4.02 1.01
N GLY A 143 7.05 -3.35 -0.02
CA GLY A 143 7.82 -2.54 -0.96
C GLY A 143 7.69 -1.05 -0.73
N HIS A 144 6.72 -0.62 0.08
CA HIS A 144 6.45 0.78 0.40
C HIS A 144 5.71 0.89 1.73
N TYR A 145 5.88 2.03 2.42
CA TYR A 145 5.16 2.33 3.65
C TYR A 145 4.46 3.69 3.57
N HIS A 146 3.23 3.77 4.10
CA HIS A 146 2.53 5.02 4.36
C HIS A 146 2.42 5.28 5.87
N THR A 147 2.35 6.57 6.24
CA THR A 147 2.22 7.02 7.62
C THR A 147 1.07 7.98 7.78
N ALA A 148 0.27 7.81 8.83
CA ALA A 148 -0.67 8.80 9.34
C ALA A 148 -1.00 8.51 10.81
N GLY A 149 -1.49 9.51 11.55
CA GLY A 149 -1.87 9.39 12.95
C GLY A 149 -3.20 8.66 13.13
N VAL A 150 -3.28 7.79 14.13
CA VAL A 150 -4.51 7.09 14.53
C VAL A 150 -4.98 7.64 15.88
N PRO A 151 -6.26 7.98 16.03
CA PRO A 151 -7.32 8.00 15.03
C PRO A 151 -7.27 9.23 14.11
N GLY A 152 -8.03 9.20 13.01
CA GLY A 152 -8.37 10.38 12.21
C GLY A 152 -7.49 10.68 11.02
N ARG A 153 -6.40 9.92 10.80
CA ARG A 153 -5.48 10.08 9.66
C ARG A 153 -4.78 11.44 9.64
N HIS A 154 -4.50 12.00 10.84
CA HIS A 154 -3.87 13.31 11.00
C HIS A 154 -2.35 13.20 11.23
N GLU A 155 -1.76 14.23 11.85
CA GLU A 155 -0.33 14.32 12.17
C GLU A 155 0.17 13.07 12.93
N ILE A 156 1.46 12.72 12.72
CA ILE A 156 2.10 11.55 13.35
C ILE A 156 2.88 11.89 14.63
N ASP A 157 2.61 13.02 15.23
CA ASP A 157 3.26 13.47 16.47
C ASP A 157 2.66 12.82 17.71
N ASP A 158 2.79 13.47 18.88
CA ASP A 158 2.33 12.99 20.18
C ASP A 158 0.81 13.16 20.45
N THR A 159 0.06 13.58 19.44
CA THR A 159 -1.41 13.75 19.52
C THR A 159 -2.20 12.52 19.08
N GLN A 160 -1.53 11.42 18.81
CA GLN A 160 -2.09 10.16 18.29
C GLN A 160 -1.48 8.93 19.00
N GLU A 161 -1.98 7.71 18.74
CA GLU A 161 -1.68 6.53 19.56
C GLU A 161 -0.41 5.74 19.15
N LEU A 162 0.16 5.97 17.95
CA LEU A 162 1.32 5.23 17.44
C LEU A 162 2.64 5.86 17.90
N PHE A 163 3.56 5.05 18.37
CA PHE A 163 4.92 5.53 18.67
C PHE A 163 5.82 5.37 17.45
N TYR A 164 5.73 6.32 16.52
CA TYR A 164 6.43 6.29 15.24
C TYR A 164 7.96 6.07 15.33
N PRO A 165 8.71 6.64 16.27
CA PRO A 165 10.16 6.38 16.34
C PRO A 165 10.50 4.88 16.46
N ALA A 166 9.74 4.10 17.22
CA ALA A 166 9.97 2.66 17.33
C ALA A 166 9.55 1.90 16.07
N ILE A 167 8.49 2.35 15.39
CA ILE A 167 8.03 1.75 14.12
C ILE A 167 9.07 1.99 13.03
N ILE A 168 9.54 3.24 12.87
CA ILE A 168 10.57 3.60 11.88
C ILE A 168 11.87 2.82 12.13
N LYS A 169 12.27 2.70 13.41
CA LYS A 169 13.41 1.87 13.77
C LYS A 169 13.25 0.42 13.32
N ALA A 170 12.06 -0.17 13.50
CA ALA A 170 11.79 -1.55 13.07
C ALA A 170 11.87 -1.71 11.55
N ILE A 171 11.39 -0.71 10.79
CA ILE A 171 11.51 -0.67 9.32
C ILE A 171 13.00 -0.55 8.91
N SER A 172 13.75 0.36 9.51
CA SER A 172 15.16 0.56 9.25
C SER A 172 15.99 -0.70 9.57
N ASP A 173 15.75 -1.32 10.73
CA ASP A 173 16.44 -2.54 11.17
C ASP A 173 16.17 -3.74 10.25
N SER A 174 15.05 -3.75 9.51
CA SER A 174 14.74 -4.78 8.50
C SER A 174 15.60 -4.68 7.24
N GLY A 175 16.39 -3.62 7.09
CA GLY A 175 17.18 -3.36 5.89
C GLY A 175 16.39 -2.77 4.72
N PHE A 176 15.16 -2.30 4.95
CA PHE A 176 14.33 -1.68 3.92
C PHE A 176 15.03 -0.50 3.22
N LYS A 177 14.92 -0.43 1.89
CA LYS A 177 15.58 0.59 1.04
C LYS A 177 14.60 1.38 0.17
N GLY A 178 13.30 1.16 0.36
CA GLY A 178 12.25 1.88 -0.38
C GLY A 178 11.88 3.21 0.25
N TYR A 179 10.68 3.65 0.01
CA TYR A 179 10.15 4.91 0.51
C TYR A 179 9.18 4.69 1.66
N LEU A 180 9.24 5.61 2.61
CA LEU A 180 8.25 5.81 3.66
C LEU A 180 7.62 7.18 3.40
N ALA A 181 6.37 7.18 2.91
CA ALA A 181 5.69 8.39 2.48
C ALA A 181 4.67 8.87 3.52
N GLN A 182 4.56 10.20 3.63
CA GLN A 182 3.58 10.83 4.50
C GLN A 182 2.23 10.91 3.79
N GLU A 183 1.20 10.28 4.35
CA GLU A 183 -0.16 10.28 3.78
C GLU A 183 -1.21 10.78 4.77
N PHE A 184 -0.79 11.53 5.77
CA PHE A 184 -1.71 12.12 6.74
C PHE A 184 -2.42 13.37 6.20
N ILE A 185 -3.57 13.69 6.79
CA ILE A 185 -4.35 14.89 6.50
C ILE A 185 -4.06 15.92 7.60
N PRO A 186 -3.28 16.99 7.30
CA PRO A 186 -2.95 18.00 8.30
C PRO A 186 -4.21 18.66 8.88
N THR A 187 -4.23 18.83 10.20
CA THR A 187 -5.34 19.51 10.91
C THR A 187 -5.33 21.04 10.69
N GLY A 188 -4.15 21.61 10.46
CA GLY A 188 -3.97 23.02 10.16
C GLY A 188 -4.58 23.40 8.81
N LYS A 189 -5.30 24.53 8.77
CA LYS A 189 -6.00 24.96 7.55
C LYS A 189 -5.11 25.74 6.61
N GLU A 190 -4.21 26.55 7.17
CA GLU A 190 -3.33 27.44 6.40
C GLU A 190 -2.15 26.66 5.79
N LYS A 191 -1.61 27.20 4.70
CA LYS A 191 -0.49 26.58 3.97
C LYS A 191 0.74 26.41 4.87
N GLU A 192 1.03 27.39 5.68
CA GLU A 192 2.15 27.42 6.62
C GLU A 192 2.02 26.31 7.67
N ASP A 193 0.83 26.08 8.20
CA ASP A 193 0.56 24.99 9.18
C ASP A 193 0.78 23.62 8.54
N LYS A 194 0.28 23.43 7.32
CA LYS A 194 0.47 22.18 6.56
C LYS A 194 1.95 21.89 6.28
N ILE A 195 2.70 22.90 5.88
CA ILE A 195 4.16 22.79 5.67
C ILE A 195 4.87 22.46 6.98
N LYS A 196 4.49 23.09 8.10
CA LYS A 196 5.06 22.83 9.42
C LYS A 196 4.78 21.40 9.87
N ALA A 197 3.54 20.93 9.70
CA ALA A 197 3.15 19.55 10.00
C ALA A 197 3.97 18.54 9.19
N LEU A 198 4.10 18.74 7.87
CA LEU A 198 4.91 17.89 7.01
C LEU A 198 6.39 17.86 7.43
N LYS A 199 7.00 19.02 7.70
CA LYS A 199 8.39 19.09 8.17
C LYS A 199 8.58 18.36 9.50
N LYS A 200 7.61 18.48 10.43
CA LYS A 200 7.63 17.75 11.71
C LYS A 200 7.56 16.24 11.49
N ALA A 201 6.66 15.78 10.61
CA ALA A 201 6.51 14.37 10.29
C ALA A 201 7.77 13.78 9.64
N VAL A 202 8.37 14.48 8.68
CA VAL A 202 9.66 14.05 8.08
C VAL A 202 10.73 13.93 9.16
N LYS A 203 10.84 14.90 10.08
CA LYS A 203 11.82 14.85 11.17
C LYS A 203 11.59 13.68 12.14
N ILE A 204 10.32 13.30 12.40
CA ILE A 204 10.00 12.12 13.24
C ILE A 204 10.47 10.82 12.57
N CYS A 205 10.46 10.78 11.24
CA CYS A 205 10.86 9.60 10.47
C CYS A 205 12.36 9.57 10.11
N ASP A 206 13.11 10.63 10.37
CA ASP A 206 14.55 10.75 10.08
C ASP A 206 15.35 10.26 11.30
N ILE A 207 15.80 8.99 11.25
CA ILE A 207 16.55 8.31 12.34
C ILE A 207 17.90 7.78 11.87
#